data_2de96ef896f82babfceb30309f4508a2
#
_entry.id   2de96ef896f82babfceb30309f4508a2
#
_cell.length_a   1.000
_cell.length_b   1.000
_cell.length_c   1.000
_cell.angle_alpha   90.00
_cell.angle_beta   90.00
_cell.angle_gamma   90.00
#
_symmetry.space_group_name_H-M   'P 1'
#
loop_
_entity.id
_entity.type
_entity.pdbx_description
1 polymer ?
#
loop_
_entity_poly.entity_id
_entity_poly.type
_entity_poly.pdbx_seq_one_letter_code
_entity_poly.pdbx_strand_id
1 'polypeptide(L)'
;MDLFSDDARLVPIPIEDGELAMLAQMPLPASPAGVLEQLIQETPWRAQTIVLYGKRFLQPRLTAWFGEASYTYSGLTLAPAPMTPLLNCLRSSVEDLTGHRYNSVLLNYYRDGADSMGMHSDDEPELGPRPAIASLSLGATRTFILRHKLNKRTVKIDLTDASLLLMAGELQKYWYGINKTAKPTGARLNLTFRYVA
;
A
#
# COMPACT_ATOMS: atom_id res chain seq x y z
N MET A 1 -2.31 26.28 22.32
CA MET A 1 -1.66 26.65 21.04
C MET A 1 -1.45 25.35 20.29
N ASP A 2 -2.43 25.01 19.45
CA ASP A 2 -2.49 23.71 18.76
C ASP A 2 -1.40 23.68 17.69
N LEU A 3 -0.37 22.85 17.90
CA LEU A 3 0.79 22.69 17.01
C LEU A 3 0.54 21.66 15.90
N PHE A 4 -0.70 21.22 15.71
CA PHE A 4 -1.08 20.37 14.59
C PHE A 4 -1.58 21.27 13.48
N SER A 5 -0.68 21.55 12.53
CA SER A 5 -0.97 22.40 11.39
C SER A 5 -2.19 21.88 10.61
N ASP A 6 -3.11 22.77 10.40
CA ASP A 6 -4.40 22.72 9.71
C ASP A 6 -4.30 22.37 8.20
N ASP A 7 -3.17 21.81 7.71
CA ASP A 7 -2.84 21.69 6.30
C ASP A 7 -2.46 20.27 5.81
N ALA A 8 -2.72 19.21 6.59
CA ALA A 8 -2.49 17.85 6.13
C ALA A 8 -3.55 17.46 5.09
N ARG A 9 -3.28 17.73 3.82
CA ARG A 9 -4.20 17.41 2.70
C ARG A 9 -3.50 16.68 1.57
N LEU A 10 -4.25 15.80 0.91
CA LEU A 10 -3.80 15.16 -0.31
C LEU A 10 -3.68 16.20 -1.44
N VAL A 11 -2.53 16.19 -2.11
CA VAL A 11 -2.25 17.02 -3.27
C VAL A 11 -2.44 16.17 -4.53
N PRO A 12 -3.33 16.56 -5.45
CA PRO A 12 -3.55 15.84 -6.69
C PRO A 12 -2.28 15.75 -7.55
N ILE A 13 -2.04 14.57 -8.11
CA ILE A 13 -0.99 14.32 -9.10
C ILE A 13 -1.68 14.12 -10.45
N PRO A 14 -1.36 14.93 -11.48
CA PRO A 14 -1.98 14.79 -12.80
C PRO A 14 -1.72 13.42 -13.42
N ILE A 15 -2.78 12.69 -13.74
CA ILE A 15 -2.73 11.38 -14.39
C ILE A 15 -3.96 11.23 -15.30
N GLU A 16 -3.79 10.50 -16.41
CA GLU A 16 -4.90 10.16 -17.33
C GLU A 16 -5.68 8.95 -16.78
N ASP A 17 -6.97 8.90 -17.09
CA ASP A 17 -7.85 7.76 -16.83
C ASP A 17 -7.84 7.27 -15.38
N GLY A 18 -7.71 8.20 -14.41
CA GLY A 18 -7.71 7.86 -13.00
C GLY A 18 -7.57 9.08 -12.10
N GLU A 19 -7.58 8.81 -10.82
CA GLU A 19 -7.39 9.80 -9.77
C GLU A 19 -6.19 9.40 -8.92
N LEU A 20 -5.25 10.32 -8.75
CA LEU A 20 -4.03 10.11 -7.99
C LEU A 20 -3.75 11.33 -7.14
N ALA A 21 -3.52 11.13 -5.85
CA ALA A 21 -3.17 12.21 -4.94
C ALA A 21 -2.20 11.71 -3.86
N MET A 22 -1.37 12.59 -3.34
CA MET A 22 -0.37 12.25 -2.34
C MET A 22 -0.30 13.28 -1.23
N LEU A 23 -0.17 12.80 -0.02
CA LEU A 23 0.28 13.58 1.14
C LEU A 23 1.71 13.14 1.48
N ALA A 24 2.63 14.10 1.45
CA ALA A 24 4.05 13.81 1.63
C ALA A 24 4.39 13.25 3.02
N GLN A 25 3.65 13.70 4.05
CA GLN A 25 3.82 13.24 5.42
C GLN A 25 2.47 13.21 6.15
N MET A 26 1.93 12.02 6.32
CA MET A 26 0.69 11.77 7.07
C MET A 26 0.95 11.92 8.57
N PRO A 27 0.09 12.60 9.33
CA PRO A 27 0.13 12.58 10.79
C PRO A 27 -0.03 11.15 11.33
N LEU A 28 0.89 10.74 12.21
CA LEU A 28 0.91 9.42 12.82
C LEU A 28 0.74 9.52 14.34
N PRO A 29 0.25 8.46 15.03
CA PRO A 29 0.05 8.46 16.47
C PRO A 29 1.36 8.48 17.28
N ALA A 30 2.48 8.22 16.63
CA ALA A 30 3.83 8.27 17.19
C ALA A 30 4.83 8.65 16.07
N SER A 31 6.13 8.70 16.37
CA SER A 31 7.14 8.93 15.34
C SER A 31 7.07 7.85 14.25
N PRO A 32 7.34 8.17 12.98
CA PRO A 32 7.33 7.19 11.89
C PRO A 32 8.17 5.95 12.20
N ALA A 33 9.36 6.14 12.78
CA ALA A 33 10.23 5.04 13.20
C ALA A 33 9.59 4.16 14.29
N GLY A 34 8.91 4.76 15.26
CA GLY A 34 8.22 4.02 16.32
C GLY A 34 7.05 3.21 15.79
N VAL A 35 6.24 3.79 14.89
CA VAL A 35 5.13 3.06 14.23
C VAL A 35 5.68 1.91 13.37
N LEU A 36 6.76 2.15 12.61
CA LEU A 36 7.43 1.13 11.81
C LEU A 36 7.91 -0.04 12.67
N GLU A 37 8.62 0.25 13.76
CA GLU A 37 9.17 -0.76 14.68
C GLU A 37 8.05 -1.59 15.32
N GLN A 38 7.02 -0.93 15.85
CA GLN A 38 5.87 -1.61 16.47
C GLN A 38 5.19 -2.56 15.46
N LEU A 39 4.93 -2.10 14.24
CA LEU A 39 4.32 -2.94 13.21
C LEU A 39 5.22 -4.12 12.81
N ILE A 40 6.55 -3.93 12.74
CA ILE A 40 7.48 -5.04 12.44
C ILE A 40 7.42 -6.10 13.54
N GLN A 41 7.38 -5.69 14.81
CA GLN A 41 7.42 -6.59 15.95
C GLN A 41 6.08 -7.33 16.20
N GLU A 42 4.95 -6.62 16.04
CA GLU A 42 3.63 -7.15 16.41
C GLU A 42 2.91 -7.89 15.28
N THR A 43 3.33 -7.73 14.03
CA THR A 43 2.65 -8.32 12.87
C THR A 43 3.06 -9.79 12.67
N PRO A 44 2.10 -10.72 12.50
CA PRO A 44 2.38 -12.12 12.21
C PRO A 44 2.78 -12.32 10.74
N TRP A 45 3.98 -11.91 10.40
CA TRP A 45 4.50 -11.95 9.04
C TRP A 45 4.54 -13.34 8.43
N ARG A 46 4.16 -13.45 7.16
CA ARG A 46 4.21 -14.69 6.39
C ARG A 46 4.93 -14.49 5.07
N ALA A 47 5.77 -15.45 4.71
CA ALA A 47 6.30 -15.59 3.36
C ALA A 47 5.25 -16.32 2.50
N GLN A 48 4.76 -15.68 1.46
CA GLN A 48 3.72 -16.22 0.58
C GLN A 48 4.33 -16.84 -0.65
N THR A 49 3.80 -18.00 -1.05
CA THR A 49 4.15 -18.66 -2.32
C THR A 49 3.02 -18.43 -3.31
N ILE A 50 3.35 -17.90 -4.48
CA ILE A 50 2.42 -17.73 -5.61
C ILE A 50 2.76 -18.73 -6.72
N VAL A 51 1.76 -19.06 -7.54
CA VAL A 51 1.95 -19.89 -8.73
C VAL A 51 1.88 -19.00 -9.96
N LEU A 52 3.00 -18.90 -10.69
CA LEU A 52 3.07 -18.19 -11.96
C LEU A 52 3.52 -19.16 -13.04
N TYR A 53 2.74 -19.25 -14.13
CA TYR A 53 3.02 -20.16 -15.25
C TYR A 53 3.24 -21.63 -14.81
N GLY A 54 2.45 -22.10 -13.83
CA GLY A 54 2.55 -23.45 -13.29
C GLY A 54 3.74 -23.71 -12.34
N LYS A 55 4.57 -22.71 -12.08
CA LYS A 55 5.72 -22.80 -11.15
C LYS A 55 5.46 -22.05 -9.85
N ARG A 56 5.94 -22.63 -8.76
CA ARG A 56 5.86 -22.01 -7.42
C ARG A 56 7.01 -21.05 -7.20
N PHE A 57 6.70 -19.81 -6.78
CA PHE A 57 7.67 -18.78 -6.44
C PHE A 57 7.38 -18.23 -5.06
N LEU A 58 8.38 -18.20 -4.20
CA LEU A 58 8.30 -17.45 -2.96
C LEU A 58 8.32 -15.96 -3.28
N GLN A 59 7.33 -15.21 -2.80
CA GLN A 59 7.32 -13.76 -2.98
C GLN A 59 8.50 -13.12 -2.25
N PRO A 60 9.26 -12.23 -2.88
CA PRO A 60 10.39 -11.56 -2.24
C PRO A 60 9.89 -10.39 -1.36
N ARG A 61 9.13 -10.71 -0.34
CA ARG A 61 8.64 -9.86 0.75
C ARG A 61 7.85 -10.69 1.75
N LEU A 62 7.63 -10.14 2.93
CA LEU A 62 6.69 -10.71 3.89
C LEU A 62 5.36 -9.97 3.84
N THR A 63 4.26 -10.65 4.12
CA THR A 63 2.92 -10.06 4.09
C THR A 63 2.10 -10.45 5.29
N ALA A 64 1.11 -9.60 5.62
CA ALA A 64 0.03 -9.91 6.55
C ALA A 64 -1.26 -9.23 6.08
N TRP A 65 -2.40 -9.88 6.28
CA TRP A 65 -3.72 -9.38 5.91
C TRP A 65 -4.59 -9.21 7.15
N PHE A 66 -5.15 -8.01 7.31
CA PHE A 66 -6.02 -7.66 8.42
C PHE A 66 -7.34 -7.09 7.90
N GLY A 67 -8.44 -7.34 8.62
CA GLY A 67 -9.72 -6.77 8.27
C GLY A 67 -10.89 -7.69 8.56
N GLU A 68 -12.01 -7.46 7.88
CA GLU A 68 -13.27 -8.17 8.07
C GLU A 68 -13.55 -9.18 6.95
N ALA A 69 -12.94 -9.02 5.79
CA ALA A 69 -13.18 -9.84 4.62
C ALA A 69 -11.95 -10.66 4.22
N SER A 70 -12.18 -11.90 3.78
CA SER A 70 -11.17 -12.69 3.09
C SER A 70 -10.93 -12.10 1.70
N TYR A 71 -9.69 -12.15 1.25
CA TYR A 71 -9.30 -11.59 -0.04
C TYR A 71 -8.50 -12.62 -0.85
N THR A 72 -8.88 -12.80 -2.10
CA THR A 72 -8.20 -13.73 -3.00
C THR A 72 -7.33 -12.95 -3.99
N TYR A 73 -6.02 -13.12 -3.88
CA TYR A 73 -5.03 -12.49 -4.74
C TYR A 73 -4.16 -13.55 -5.44
N SER A 74 -4.06 -13.50 -6.76
CA SER A 74 -3.27 -14.46 -7.56
C SER A 74 -3.50 -15.94 -7.18
N GLY A 75 -4.76 -16.31 -6.90
CA GLY A 75 -5.14 -17.67 -6.49
C GLY A 75 -4.80 -18.04 -5.04
N LEU A 76 -4.34 -17.09 -4.24
CA LEU A 76 -4.08 -17.25 -2.81
C LEU A 76 -5.18 -16.54 -2.01
N THR A 77 -5.95 -17.30 -1.25
CA THR A 77 -6.94 -16.73 -0.32
C THR A 77 -6.27 -16.38 1.00
N LEU A 78 -6.33 -15.10 1.36
CA LEU A 78 -5.84 -14.57 2.64
C LEU A 78 -7.00 -14.49 3.63
N ALA A 79 -6.94 -15.30 4.68
CA ALA A 79 -7.86 -15.15 5.81
C ALA A 79 -7.43 -13.93 6.63
N PRO A 80 -8.37 -13.02 6.98
CA PRO A 80 -8.03 -11.81 7.71
C PRO A 80 -7.70 -12.11 9.16
N ALA A 81 -6.67 -11.43 9.68
CA ALA A 81 -6.48 -11.28 11.13
C ALA A 81 -7.32 -10.07 11.60
N PRO A 82 -7.74 -10.03 12.88
CA PRO A 82 -8.42 -8.86 13.44
C PRO A 82 -7.53 -7.62 13.40
N MET A 83 -8.12 -6.47 13.10
CA MET A 83 -7.41 -5.18 13.17
C MET A 83 -6.88 -4.91 14.58
N THR A 84 -5.59 -4.60 14.70
CA THR A 84 -5.00 -4.16 15.98
C THR A 84 -5.45 -2.73 16.31
N PRO A 85 -5.32 -2.28 17.59
CA PRO A 85 -5.61 -0.88 17.94
C PRO A 85 -4.82 0.13 17.10
N LEU A 86 -3.54 -0.13 16.82
CA LEU A 86 -2.71 0.72 15.96
C LEU A 86 -3.24 0.75 14.51
N LEU A 87 -3.57 -0.41 13.93
CA LEU A 87 -4.11 -0.47 12.56
C LEU A 87 -5.49 0.21 12.46
N ASN A 88 -6.34 0.13 13.48
CA ASN A 88 -7.59 0.87 13.53
C ASN A 88 -7.37 2.39 13.59
N CYS A 89 -6.41 2.85 14.40
CA CYS A 89 -6.03 4.26 14.47
C CYS A 89 -5.54 4.77 13.11
N LEU A 90 -4.63 4.05 12.46
CA LEU A 90 -4.11 4.40 11.14
C LEU A 90 -5.22 4.40 10.08
N ARG A 91 -6.12 3.39 10.09
CA ARG A 91 -7.27 3.33 9.19
C ARG A 91 -8.16 4.56 9.32
N SER A 92 -8.55 4.93 10.55
CA SER A 92 -9.38 6.11 10.79
C SER A 92 -8.74 7.39 10.25
N SER A 93 -7.44 7.60 10.51
CA SER A 93 -6.73 8.77 9.99
C SER A 93 -6.66 8.75 8.44
N VAL A 94 -6.48 7.59 7.83
CA VAL A 94 -6.50 7.45 6.36
C VAL A 94 -7.90 7.74 5.81
N GLU A 95 -8.97 7.26 6.45
CA GLU A 95 -10.35 7.54 6.05
C GLU A 95 -10.67 9.04 6.12
N ASP A 96 -10.25 9.72 7.20
CA ASP A 96 -10.45 11.16 7.38
C ASP A 96 -9.73 11.97 6.30
N LEU A 97 -8.50 11.59 5.93
CA LEU A 97 -7.70 12.27 4.92
C LEU A 97 -8.17 12.02 3.49
N THR A 98 -8.66 10.81 3.20
CA THR A 98 -9.04 10.41 1.85
C THR A 98 -10.51 10.61 1.53
N GLY A 99 -11.37 10.68 2.55
CA GLY A 99 -12.83 10.69 2.39
C GLY A 99 -13.43 9.35 1.96
N HIS A 100 -12.64 8.28 1.95
CA HIS A 100 -13.07 6.92 1.59
C HIS A 100 -13.12 6.01 2.82
N ARG A 101 -13.88 4.91 2.74
CA ARG A 101 -13.95 3.89 3.78
C ARG A 101 -13.13 2.68 3.41
N TYR A 102 -12.54 2.02 4.44
CA TYR A 102 -11.71 0.83 4.27
C TYR A 102 -12.07 -0.19 5.35
N ASN A 103 -12.20 -1.46 4.97
CA ASN A 103 -12.46 -2.56 5.91
C ASN A 103 -11.30 -3.56 6.00
N SER A 104 -10.25 -3.36 5.23
CA SER A 104 -9.13 -4.28 5.13
C SER A 104 -7.82 -3.56 4.85
N VAL A 105 -6.71 -4.14 5.29
CA VAL A 105 -5.35 -3.65 5.00
C VAL A 105 -4.39 -4.80 4.72
N LEU A 106 -3.67 -4.69 3.62
CA LEU A 106 -2.53 -5.56 3.30
C LEU A 106 -1.24 -4.86 3.73
N LEU A 107 -0.50 -5.50 4.62
CA LEU A 107 0.84 -5.08 4.99
C LEU A 107 1.86 -5.83 4.15
N ASN A 108 2.77 -5.09 3.54
CA ASN A 108 3.92 -5.62 2.81
C ASN A 108 5.21 -5.16 3.51
N TYR A 109 6.03 -6.09 3.94
CA TYR A 109 7.32 -5.82 4.55
C TYR A 109 8.43 -6.17 3.57
N TYR A 110 9.13 -5.14 3.13
CA TYR A 110 10.35 -5.21 2.32
C TYR A 110 11.53 -5.04 3.27
N ARG A 111 12.28 -6.12 3.47
CA ARG A 111 13.38 -6.18 4.47
C ARG A 111 14.60 -5.38 4.02
N ASP A 112 14.83 -5.38 2.70
CA ASP A 112 15.97 -4.71 2.06
C ASP A 112 15.68 -4.41 0.58
N GLY A 113 16.70 -4.00 -0.17
CA GLY A 113 16.59 -3.68 -1.59
C GLY A 113 16.30 -4.88 -2.52
N ALA A 114 16.52 -6.11 -2.07
CA ALA A 114 16.25 -7.31 -2.86
C ALA A 114 14.75 -7.66 -2.87
N ASP A 115 14.05 -7.29 -1.81
CA ASP A 115 12.60 -7.48 -1.71
C ASP A 115 11.86 -6.54 -2.67
N SER A 116 10.86 -7.08 -3.37
CA SER A 116 10.18 -6.34 -4.44
C SER A 116 8.76 -6.84 -4.67
N MET A 117 8.01 -6.07 -5.44
CA MET A 117 6.72 -6.45 -5.98
C MET A 117 6.75 -6.28 -7.50
N GLY A 118 6.18 -7.23 -8.23
CA GLY A 118 6.03 -7.14 -9.68
C GLY A 118 4.98 -6.11 -10.09
N MET A 119 4.99 -5.73 -11.36
CA MET A 119 3.93 -4.90 -11.94
C MET A 119 2.61 -5.68 -11.96
N HIS A 120 1.55 -5.11 -11.41
CA HIS A 120 0.21 -5.71 -11.35
C HIS A 120 -0.86 -4.62 -11.33
N SER A 121 -2.11 -5.00 -11.43
CA SER A 121 -3.28 -4.17 -11.15
C SER A 121 -4.05 -4.80 -9.99
N ASP A 122 -4.67 -3.97 -9.15
CA ASP A 122 -5.65 -4.40 -8.16
C ASP A 122 -7.04 -4.29 -8.83
N ASP A 123 -7.38 -5.25 -9.64
CA ASP A 123 -8.61 -5.30 -10.45
C ASP A 123 -9.48 -6.52 -10.12
N GLU A 124 -9.32 -7.09 -8.94
CA GLU A 124 -10.13 -8.18 -8.44
C GLU A 124 -11.59 -7.75 -8.27
N PRO A 125 -12.57 -8.61 -8.62
CA PRO A 125 -14.00 -8.29 -8.56
C PRO A 125 -14.48 -7.82 -7.19
N GLU A 126 -13.87 -8.32 -6.12
CA GLU A 126 -14.20 -8.00 -4.72
C GLU A 126 -13.90 -6.52 -4.36
N LEU A 127 -13.06 -5.86 -5.15
CA LEU A 127 -12.73 -4.44 -4.96
C LEU A 127 -13.71 -3.51 -5.67
N GLY A 128 -14.56 -4.06 -6.54
CA GLY A 128 -15.51 -3.29 -7.35
C GLY A 128 -14.86 -2.59 -8.55
N PRO A 129 -15.66 -1.89 -9.37
CA PRO A 129 -15.21 -1.39 -10.67
C PRO A 129 -14.29 -0.16 -10.61
N ARG A 130 -14.33 0.59 -9.54
CA ARG A 130 -13.56 1.85 -9.35
C ARG A 130 -13.06 1.96 -7.92
N PRO A 131 -12.18 1.05 -7.47
CA PRO A 131 -11.76 1.01 -6.09
C PRO A 131 -10.93 2.24 -5.71
N ALA A 132 -11.15 2.75 -4.51
CA ALA A 132 -10.25 3.69 -3.86
C ALA A 132 -9.27 2.89 -2.98
N ILE A 133 -7.99 3.03 -3.26
CA ILE A 133 -6.91 2.33 -2.55
C ILE A 133 -5.99 3.37 -1.95
N ALA A 134 -5.79 3.31 -0.64
CA ALA A 134 -4.85 4.17 0.05
C ALA A 134 -3.59 3.38 0.45
N SER A 135 -2.43 3.95 0.18
CA SER A 135 -1.13 3.32 0.39
C SER A 135 -0.25 4.17 1.30
N LEU A 136 -0.13 3.76 2.57
CA LEU A 136 0.78 4.38 3.55
C LEU A 136 2.14 3.70 3.47
N SER A 137 3.19 4.48 3.35
CA SER A 137 4.58 4.02 3.32
C SER A 137 5.31 4.42 4.59
N LEU A 138 6.07 3.49 5.18
CA LEU A 138 6.92 3.73 6.36
C LEU A 138 8.33 3.21 6.10
N GLY A 139 9.33 3.95 6.56
CA GLY A 139 10.74 3.59 6.45
C GLY A 139 11.38 4.00 5.12
N ALA A 140 12.19 3.15 4.53
CA ALA A 140 13.01 3.50 3.39
C ALA A 140 12.20 3.92 2.16
N THR A 141 12.60 5.03 1.54
CA THR A 141 11.98 5.54 0.31
C THR A 141 12.15 4.55 -0.84
N ARG A 142 11.07 4.33 -1.58
CA ARG A 142 11.07 3.54 -2.82
C ARG A 142 10.30 4.23 -3.92
N THR A 143 10.83 4.18 -5.13
CA THR A 143 10.12 4.67 -6.31
C THR A 143 9.00 3.70 -6.68
N PHE A 144 7.77 4.19 -6.66
CA PHE A 144 6.58 3.51 -7.15
C PHE A 144 6.36 3.87 -8.61
N ILE A 145 6.13 2.86 -9.45
CA ILE A 145 6.00 3.03 -10.88
C ILE A 145 4.60 2.64 -11.32
N LEU A 146 3.90 3.59 -11.91
CA LEU A 146 2.64 3.41 -12.60
C LEU A 146 2.90 3.36 -14.10
N ARG A 147 2.39 2.35 -14.80
CA ARG A 147 2.52 2.22 -16.25
C ARG A 147 1.16 1.97 -16.90
N HIS A 148 0.80 2.84 -17.81
CA HIS A 148 -0.46 2.77 -18.55
C HIS A 148 -0.47 1.59 -19.52
N LYS A 149 -1.53 0.76 -19.50
CA LYS A 149 -1.62 -0.46 -20.33
C LYS A 149 -1.63 -0.16 -21.82
N LEU A 150 -2.30 0.89 -22.25
CA LEU A 150 -2.49 1.22 -23.67
C LEU A 150 -1.35 2.06 -24.24
N ASN A 151 -1.17 3.28 -23.72
CA ASN A 151 -0.21 4.25 -24.28
C ASN A 151 1.22 4.11 -23.74
N LYS A 152 1.45 3.18 -22.80
CA LYS A 152 2.76 2.88 -22.18
C LYS A 152 3.39 4.04 -21.40
N ARG A 153 2.67 5.14 -21.18
CA ARG A 153 3.15 6.23 -20.31
C ARG A 153 3.51 5.70 -18.93
N THR A 154 4.52 6.30 -18.36
CA THR A 154 5.02 5.91 -17.05
C THR A 154 5.06 7.14 -16.14
N VAL A 155 4.50 6.98 -14.94
CA VAL A 155 4.60 7.94 -13.85
C VAL A 155 5.43 7.31 -12.74
N LYS A 156 6.39 8.05 -12.18
CA LYS A 156 7.24 7.61 -11.07
C LYS A 156 7.01 8.53 -9.89
N ILE A 157 6.80 7.93 -8.73
CA ILE A 157 6.53 8.64 -7.48
C ILE A 157 7.43 8.06 -6.41
N ASP A 158 8.17 8.90 -5.72
CA ASP A 158 8.96 8.46 -4.57
C ASP A 158 8.07 8.41 -3.33
N LEU A 159 7.83 7.20 -2.85
CA LEU A 159 7.10 6.93 -1.62
C LEU A 159 8.07 7.06 -0.45
N THR A 160 8.07 8.23 0.16
CA THR A 160 8.90 8.57 1.31
C THR A 160 8.31 8.05 2.62
N ASP A 161 9.08 8.13 3.70
CA ASP A 161 8.60 7.78 5.04
C ASP A 161 7.37 8.60 5.45
N ALA A 162 6.36 7.94 6.00
CA ALA A 162 5.05 8.48 6.37
C ALA A 162 4.24 9.08 5.19
N SER A 163 4.59 8.82 3.93
CA SER A 163 3.79 9.29 2.79
C SER A 163 2.53 8.46 2.59
N LEU A 164 1.42 9.14 2.27
CA LEU A 164 0.13 8.53 1.92
C LEU A 164 -0.20 8.80 0.45
N LEU A 165 -0.38 7.75 -0.34
CA LEU A 165 -0.80 7.82 -1.74
C LEU A 165 -2.23 7.32 -1.87
N LEU A 166 -3.12 8.12 -2.46
CA LEU A 166 -4.47 7.72 -2.85
C LEU A 166 -4.49 7.40 -4.34
N MET A 167 -5.01 6.23 -4.67
CA MET A 167 -5.26 5.75 -6.02
C MET A 167 -6.75 5.44 -6.15
N ALA A 168 -7.46 6.16 -7.04
CA ALA A 168 -8.91 6.03 -7.18
C ALA A 168 -9.37 6.13 -8.64
N GLY A 169 -10.69 6.15 -8.86
CA GLY A 169 -11.25 6.20 -10.18
C GLY A 169 -10.94 4.94 -11.00
N GLU A 170 -10.52 5.11 -12.25
CA GLU A 170 -10.18 4.00 -13.14
C GLU A 170 -8.69 3.60 -13.08
N LEU A 171 -7.93 4.13 -12.10
CA LEU A 171 -6.47 3.94 -12.04
C LEU A 171 -6.05 2.47 -12.00
N GLN A 172 -6.86 1.58 -11.46
CA GLN A 172 -6.57 0.14 -11.36
C GLN A 172 -6.54 -0.58 -12.73
N LYS A 173 -6.88 0.12 -13.80
CA LYS A 173 -6.62 -0.36 -15.17
C LYS A 173 -5.15 -0.25 -15.57
N TYR A 174 -4.35 0.53 -14.85
CA TYR A 174 -2.90 0.65 -15.09
C TYR A 174 -2.14 -0.42 -14.32
N TRP A 175 -0.95 -0.72 -14.80
CA TRP A 175 -0.04 -1.60 -14.09
C TRP A 175 0.84 -0.77 -13.16
N TYR A 176 1.10 -1.29 -11.96
CA TYR A 176 1.97 -0.65 -11.01
C TYR A 176 2.85 -1.67 -10.26
N GLY A 177 3.90 -1.19 -9.60
CA GLY A 177 4.75 -2.05 -8.81
C GLY A 177 5.92 -1.30 -8.18
N ILE A 178 6.80 -2.04 -7.53
CA ILE A 178 8.04 -1.52 -6.98
C ILE A 178 9.19 -2.34 -7.57
N ASN A 179 10.09 -1.68 -8.29
CA ASN A 179 11.25 -2.34 -8.86
C ASN A 179 12.24 -2.74 -7.77
N LYS A 180 12.97 -3.83 -8.01
CA LYS A 180 14.16 -4.16 -7.23
C LYS A 180 15.18 -3.04 -7.38
N THR A 181 15.89 -2.75 -6.30
CA THR A 181 17.07 -1.87 -6.35
C THR A 181 18.32 -2.66 -6.06
N ALA A 182 19.40 -2.38 -6.80
CA ALA A 182 20.72 -2.93 -6.52
C ALA A 182 21.44 -2.19 -5.39
N LYS A 183 20.90 -1.05 -4.94
CA LYS A 183 21.47 -0.25 -3.84
C LYS A 183 21.02 -0.81 -2.50
N PRO A 184 21.87 -0.84 -1.49
CA PRO A 184 21.44 -1.11 -0.11
C PRO A 184 20.30 -0.15 0.26
N THR A 185 19.21 -0.71 0.73
CA THR A 185 18.01 0.04 1.10
C THR A 185 17.51 -0.53 2.42
N GLY A 186 17.17 0.33 3.36
CA GLY A 186 16.64 -0.08 4.66
C GLY A 186 15.26 -0.73 4.56
N ALA A 187 14.79 -1.17 5.72
CA ALA A 187 13.46 -1.75 5.87
C ALA A 187 12.36 -0.75 5.44
N ARG A 188 11.31 -1.28 4.81
CA ARG A 188 10.12 -0.52 4.41
C ARG A 188 8.87 -1.34 4.67
N LEU A 189 7.88 -0.72 5.27
CA LEU A 189 6.51 -1.21 5.28
C LEU A 189 5.65 -0.43 4.28
N ASN A 190 4.70 -1.14 3.70
CA ASN A 190 3.63 -0.54 2.93
C ASN A 190 2.29 -1.11 3.41
N LEU A 191 1.41 -0.25 3.86
CA LEU A 191 0.07 -0.57 4.28
C LEU A 191 -0.89 -0.15 3.17
N THR A 192 -1.54 -1.11 2.54
CA THR A 192 -2.50 -0.84 1.45
C THR A 192 -3.91 -1.09 1.95
N PHE A 193 -4.64 -0.01 2.20
CA PHE A 193 -6.03 -0.03 2.67
C PHE A 193 -6.98 -0.20 1.49
N ARG A 194 -7.96 -1.10 1.64
CA ARG A 194 -8.97 -1.44 0.63
C ARG A 194 -10.33 -1.59 1.27
N TYR A 195 -11.38 -1.37 0.50
CA TYR A 195 -12.71 -1.84 0.82
C TYR A 195 -12.99 -3.10 -0.01
N VAL A 196 -13.23 -4.20 0.66
CA VAL A 196 -13.58 -5.50 0.06
C VAL A 196 -15.06 -5.72 0.30
N ALA A 197 -15.84 -5.87 -0.78
CA ALA A 197 -17.30 -6.03 -0.74
C ALA A 197 -17.73 -7.45 -0.37
#